data_9e0ae1bfc7dbc9ad4556501d242ab352
#
_entry.id   9e0ae1bfc7dbc9ad4556501d242ab352
#
_cell.length_a   1.000
_cell.length_b   1.000
_cell.length_c   1.000
_cell.angle_alpha   90.00
_cell.angle_beta   90.00
_cell.angle_gamma   90.00
#
_symmetry.space_group_name_H-M   'P 1'
#
loop_
_entity.id
_entity.type
_entity.pdbx_description
1 polymer ?
#
loop_
_entity_poly.entity_id
_entity_poly.type
_entity_poly.pdbx_seq_one_letter_code
_entity_poly.pdbx_strand_id
1 'polypeptide(L)'
;PMPDDPILGLVSLYQADERPNKVNLGVGVYLNEAGKVPLLEVVEEAERRMTNRHQPRTYMPMSGLPAYCQAVQKLVLGKDHPAVAAGTIATVQTLGGTGALQLGAAFAHQFLGIQESVVSDPTWGNHIAIFKADGLSVGKYPYLSADRSAVDFDAMIKALKVLPPKTLVLLHGCCHNPTGLDLTHEEWREVAQVVAEKDLLPLIDMAYQGF
;
A
#
# COMPACT_ATOMS: atom_id res chain seq x y z
N PRO A 1 -21.05 23.45 -5.48
CA PRO A 1 -21.23 22.13 -4.89
C PRO A 1 -19.98 21.31 -5.22
N MET A 2 -19.40 20.65 -4.23
CA MET A 2 -18.36 19.66 -4.52
C MET A 2 -19.04 18.51 -5.29
N PRO A 3 -18.36 17.93 -6.29
CA PRO A 3 -18.86 16.73 -6.94
C PRO A 3 -19.03 15.63 -5.88
N ASP A 4 -20.07 14.80 -6.04
CA ASP A 4 -20.30 13.67 -5.17
C ASP A 4 -19.08 12.75 -5.15
N ASP A 5 -18.68 12.29 -3.98
CA ASP A 5 -17.58 11.32 -3.84
C ASP A 5 -17.97 10.03 -4.59
N PRO A 6 -17.19 9.61 -5.59
CA PRO A 6 -17.55 8.47 -6.42
C PRO A 6 -17.61 7.14 -5.66
N ILE A 7 -16.98 7.06 -4.49
CA ILE A 7 -16.98 5.85 -3.65
C ILE A 7 -18.19 5.86 -2.70
N LEU A 8 -18.43 6.98 -2.01
CA LEU A 8 -19.57 7.09 -1.09
C LEU A 8 -20.91 7.05 -1.82
N GLY A 9 -21.00 7.57 -3.04
CA GLY A 9 -22.17 7.44 -3.90
C GLY A 9 -22.53 5.99 -4.23
N LEU A 10 -21.53 5.11 -4.41
CA LEU A 10 -21.75 3.68 -4.65
C LEU A 10 -22.37 2.95 -3.46
N VAL A 11 -22.08 3.37 -2.23
CA VAL A 11 -22.68 2.76 -1.03
C VAL A 11 -24.19 2.98 -1.02
N SER A 12 -24.64 4.20 -1.33
CA SER A 12 -26.06 4.53 -1.40
C SER A 12 -26.77 3.76 -2.53
N LEU A 13 -26.13 3.63 -3.69
CA LEU A 13 -26.67 2.85 -4.81
C LEU A 13 -26.77 1.35 -4.45
N TYR A 14 -25.75 0.81 -3.79
CA TYR A 14 -25.76 -0.58 -3.33
C TYR A 14 -26.88 -0.84 -2.31
N GLN A 15 -27.11 0.09 -1.38
CA GLN A 15 -28.17 -0.03 -0.40
C GLN A 15 -29.57 0.03 -1.04
N ALA A 16 -29.75 0.87 -2.06
CA ALA A 16 -31.01 1.03 -2.79
C ALA A 16 -31.31 -0.12 -3.76
N ASP A 17 -30.32 -0.93 -4.12
CA ASP A 17 -30.49 -2.09 -5.01
C ASP A 17 -31.17 -3.24 -4.24
N GLU A 18 -32.35 -3.66 -4.67
CA GLU A 18 -33.14 -4.73 -4.04
C GLU A 18 -32.77 -6.15 -4.52
N ARG A 19 -31.87 -6.28 -5.49
CA ARG A 19 -31.47 -7.59 -6.01
C ARG A 19 -30.78 -8.44 -4.95
N PRO A 20 -31.14 -9.73 -4.79
CA PRO A 20 -30.55 -10.60 -3.76
C PRO A 20 -29.08 -10.96 -4.05
N ASN A 21 -28.71 -11.01 -5.34
CA ASN A 21 -27.37 -11.40 -5.79
C ASN A 21 -26.52 -10.16 -6.06
N LYS A 22 -26.20 -9.37 -5.04
CA LYS A 22 -25.35 -8.18 -5.13
C LYS A 22 -24.13 -8.30 -4.22
N VAL A 23 -23.00 -7.81 -4.68
CA VAL A 23 -21.76 -7.77 -3.92
C VAL A 23 -21.24 -6.32 -3.88
N ASN A 24 -20.89 -5.85 -2.69
CA ASN A 24 -20.30 -4.52 -2.52
C ASN A 24 -18.79 -4.60 -2.70
N LEU A 25 -18.30 -4.01 -3.78
CA LEU A 25 -16.86 -3.87 -4.06
C LEU A 25 -16.37 -2.42 -3.95
N GLY A 26 -17.18 -1.53 -3.40
CA GLY A 26 -16.89 -0.10 -3.33
C GLY A 26 -15.83 0.27 -2.29
N VAL A 27 -15.72 -0.49 -1.20
CA VAL A 27 -14.77 -0.24 -0.12
C VAL A 27 -14.03 -1.53 0.21
N GLY A 28 -12.69 -1.47 0.26
CA GLY A 28 -11.84 -2.60 0.68
C GLY A 28 -11.93 -2.81 2.19
N VAL A 29 -12.82 -3.68 2.62
CA VAL A 29 -13.02 -4.07 4.03
C VAL A 29 -13.08 -5.58 4.11
N TYR A 30 -12.36 -6.18 5.05
CA TYR A 30 -12.49 -7.61 5.30
C TYR A 30 -13.89 -7.93 5.85
N LEU A 31 -14.58 -8.83 5.17
CA LEU A 31 -15.88 -9.34 5.57
C LEU A 31 -15.75 -10.84 5.87
N ASN A 32 -16.37 -11.28 6.98
CA ASN A 32 -16.48 -12.71 7.28
C ASN A 32 -17.55 -13.37 6.38
N GLU A 33 -17.74 -14.67 6.53
CA GLU A 33 -18.72 -15.46 5.76
C GLU A 33 -20.17 -14.98 5.92
N ALA A 34 -20.48 -14.27 7.00
CA ALA A 34 -21.78 -13.65 7.22
C ALA A 34 -21.90 -12.24 6.61
N GLY A 35 -20.90 -11.78 5.85
CA GLY A 35 -20.87 -10.44 5.25
C GLY A 35 -20.70 -9.31 6.25
N LYS A 36 -20.15 -9.59 7.43
CA LYS A 36 -19.92 -8.59 8.49
C LYS A 36 -18.43 -8.38 8.73
N VAL A 37 -18.06 -7.15 9.08
CA VAL A 37 -16.73 -6.84 9.57
C VAL A 37 -16.54 -7.51 10.93
N PRO A 38 -15.62 -8.49 11.08
CA PRO A 38 -15.39 -9.12 12.36
C PRO A 38 -14.57 -8.21 13.28
N LEU A 39 -14.85 -8.27 14.57
CA LEU A 39 -13.93 -7.78 15.58
C LEU A 39 -12.87 -8.85 15.82
N LEU A 40 -11.61 -8.53 15.54
CA LEU A 40 -10.50 -9.45 15.76
C LEU A 40 -10.16 -9.51 17.25
N GLU A 41 -10.17 -10.70 17.83
CA GLU A 41 -9.90 -10.91 19.27
C GLU A 41 -8.57 -10.31 19.73
N VAL A 42 -7.54 -10.36 18.88
CA VAL A 42 -6.23 -9.77 19.17
C VAL A 42 -6.29 -8.25 19.26
N VAL A 43 -7.15 -7.61 18.47
CA VAL A 43 -7.35 -6.15 18.50
C VAL A 43 -8.11 -5.76 19.77
N GLU A 44 -9.20 -6.45 20.08
CA GLU A 44 -9.98 -6.23 21.30
C GLU A 44 -9.10 -6.37 22.56
N GLU A 45 -8.28 -7.41 22.62
CA GLU A 45 -7.34 -7.61 23.73
C GLU A 45 -6.28 -6.52 23.80
N ALA A 46 -5.77 -6.03 22.66
CA ALA A 46 -4.82 -4.93 22.61
C ALA A 46 -5.44 -3.62 23.12
N GLU A 47 -6.68 -3.31 22.69
CA GLU A 47 -7.42 -2.13 23.17
C GLU A 47 -7.68 -2.19 24.68
N ARG A 48 -8.09 -3.35 25.19
CA ARG A 48 -8.29 -3.58 26.63
C ARG A 48 -6.99 -3.35 27.42
N ARG A 49 -5.85 -3.86 26.93
CA ARG A 49 -4.54 -3.63 27.57
C ARG A 49 -4.14 -2.16 27.53
N MET A 50 -4.36 -1.48 26.42
CA MET A 50 -4.07 -0.04 26.31
C MET A 50 -4.91 0.79 27.27
N THR A 51 -6.19 0.51 27.40
CA THR A 51 -7.09 1.18 28.32
C THR A 51 -6.69 0.96 29.77
N ASN A 52 -6.33 -0.26 30.16
CA ASN A 52 -5.97 -0.62 31.52
C ASN A 52 -4.60 -0.06 31.96
N ARG A 53 -3.75 0.38 31.05
CA ARG A 53 -2.44 0.96 31.40
C ARG A 53 -2.53 2.35 32.04
N HIS A 54 -3.65 3.07 31.87
CA HIS A 54 -3.87 4.42 32.41
C HIS A 54 -2.68 5.37 32.22
N GLN A 55 -1.99 5.25 31.08
CA GLN A 55 -0.82 6.07 30.80
C GLN A 55 -1.22 7.48 30.34
N PRO A 56 -0.52 8.53 30.81
CA PRO A 56 -0.75 9.87 30.31
C PRO A 56 -0.43 9.94 28.81
N ARG A 57 -1.24 10.71 28.09
CA ARG A 57 -1.05 10.96 26.67
C ARG A 57 -0.27 12.26 26.50
N THR A 58 0.93 12.15 25.98
CA THR A 58 1.84 13.26 25.71
C THR A 58 2.27 13.23 24.22
N TYR A 59 3.11 14.18 23.83
CA TYR A 59 3.70 14.17 22.51
C TYR A 59 4.55 12.91 22.28
N MET A 60 4.37 12.31 21.12
CA MET A 60 5.24 11.22 20.67
C MET A 60 6.52 11.76 20.04
N PRO A 61 7.61 10.97 20.02
CA PRO A 61 8.75 11.28 19.16
C PRO A 61 8.32 11.46 17.70
N MET A 62 9.02 12.31 16.94
CA MET A 62 8.68 12.56 15.52
C MET A 62 8.66 11.29 14.65
N SER A 63 9.48 10.29 14.97
CA SER A 63 9.48 8.99 14.29
C SER A 63 8.38 8.03 14.78
N GLY A 64 7.59 8.40 15.79
CA GLY A 64 6.57 7.55 16.39
C GLY A 64 7.06 6.79 17.62
N LEU A 65 6.25 5.83 18.07
CA LEU A 65 6.57 5.00 19.25
C LEU A 65 7.68 3.99 18.92
N PRO A 66 8.83 4.00 19.63
CA PRO A 66 9.93 3.08 19.34
C PRO A 66 9.52 1.60 19.37
N ALA A 67 8.69 1.21 20.33
CA ALA A 67 8.18 -0.17 20.44
C ALA A 67 7.33 -0.57 19.23
N TYR A 68 6.50 0.33 18.71
CA TYR A 68 5.73 0.12 17.48
C TYR A 68 6.66 -0.06 16.27
N CYS A 69 7.61 0.87 16.08
CA CYS A 69 8.55 0.80 14.96
C CYS A 69 9.34 -0.51 14.94
N GLN A 70 9.83 -0.96 16.11
CA GLN A 70 10.54 -2.23 16.24
C GLN A 70 9.64 -3.44 15.95
N ALA A 71 8.39 -3.42 16.40
CA ALA A 71 7.43 -4.50 16.15
C ALA A 71 7.11 -4.61 14.66
N VAL A 72 6.91 -3.49 13.97
CA VAL A 72 6.65 -3.43 12.52
C VAL A 72 7.83 -3.97 11.71
N GLN A 73 9.08 -3.61 12.06
CA GLN A 73 10.27 -4.17 11.40
C GLN A 73 10.29 -5.69 11.44
N LYS A 74 10.02 -6.25 12.63
CA LYS A 74 10.00 -7.70 12.83
C LYS A 74 8.82 -8.38 12.13
N LEU A 75 7.68 -7.70 12.06
CA LEU A 75 6.50 -8.21 11.36
C LEU A 75 6.73 -8.28 9.85
N VAL A 76 7.29 -7.21 9.26
CA VAL A 76 7.48 -7.10 7.81
C VAL A 76 8.63 -7.96 7.31
N LEU A 77 9.76 -7.97 8.03
CA LEU A 77 11.01 -8.59 7.56
C LEU A 77 11.33 -9.92 8.24
N GLY A 78 10.63 -10.23 9.33
CA GLY A 78 10.98 -11.35 10.20
C GLY A 78 11.99 -10.94 11.29
N LYS A 79 11.83 -11.55 12.48
CA LYS A 79 12.61 -11.21 13.68
C LYS A 79 14.13 -11.43 13.52
N ASP A 80 14.51 -12.38 12.68
CA ASP A 80 15.88 -12.83 12.48
C ASP A 80 16.51 -12.24 11.21
N HIS A 81 15.84 -11.26 10.55
CA HIS A 81 16.36 -10.64 9.33
C HIS A 81 17.64 -9.86 9.63
N PRO A 82 18.72 -10.04 8.83
CA PRO A 82 20.02 -9.41 9.09
C PRO A 82 19.98 -7.90 9.24
N ALA A 83 19.15 -7.21 8.44
CA ALA A 83 19.01 -5.75 8.52
C ALA A 83 18.34 -5.29 9.82
N VAL A 84 17.45 -6.10 10.42
CA VAL A 84 16.86 -5.82 11.74
C VAL A 84 17.95 -5.91 12.80
N ALA A 85 18.76 -6.97 12.77
CA ALA A 85 19.87 -7.17 13.72
C ALA A 85 20.96 -6.09 13.58
N ALA A 86 21.25 -5.67 12.35
CA ALA A 86 22.25 -4.64 12.05
C ALA A 86 21.77 -3.20 12.33
N GLY A 87 20.47 -2.99 12.60
CA GLY A 87 19.91 -1.66 12.83
C GLY A 87 19.96 -0.74 11.61
N THR A 88 19.94 -1.31 10.39
CA THR A 88 20.02 -0.54 9.14
C THR A 88 18.65 -0.13 8.57
N ILE A 89 17.58 -0.32 9.37
CA ILE A 89 16.22 -0.01 8.95
C ILE A 89 15.73 1.23 9.70
N ALA A 90 15.39 2.28 8.95
CA ALA A 90 14.63 3.40 9.47
C ALA A 90 13.12 3.08 9.41
N THR A 91 12.40 3.40 10.48
CA THR A 91 10.95 3.23 10.55
C THR A 91 10.31 4.45 11.15
N VAL A 92 9.26 4.94 10.50
CA VAL A 92 8.51 6.12 10.95
C VAL A 92 7.03 5.75 11.02
N GLN A 93 6.41 6.01 12.16
CA GLN A 93 4.97 5.88 12.33
C GLN A 93 4.26 7.09 11.71
N THR A 94 3.26 6.86 10.88
CA THR A 94 2.50 7.91 10.18
C THR A 94 1.00 7.77 10.43
N LEU A 95 0.21 8.73 9.92
CA LEU A 95 -1.24 8.69 9.93
C LEU A 95 -1.75 7.78 8.80
N GLY A 96 -1.72 6.47 9.05
CA GLY A 96 -2.17 5.46 8.09
C GLY A 96 -1.32 5.40 6.81
N GLY A 97 -1.80 4.64 5.81
CA GLY A 97 -1.12 4.44 4.53
C GLY A 97 -0.96 5.72 3.72
N THR A 98 -1.96 6.62 3.73
CA THR A 98 -1.88 7.92 3.05
C THR A 98 -0.71 8.75 3.56
N GLY A 99 -0.55 8.86 4.89
CA GLY A 99 0.59 9.57 5.47
C GLY A 99 1.92 8.89 5.18
N ALA A 100 1.95 7.55 5.10
CA ALA A 100 3.16 6.81 4.74
C ALA A 100 3.57 7.04 3.28
N LEU A 101 2.61 7.00 2.36
CA LEU A 101 2.84 7.27 0.94
C LEU A 101 3.33 8.70 0.72
N GLN A 102 2.70 9.68 1.36
CA GLN A 102 3.12 11.08 1.27
C GLN A 102 4.54 11.27 1.81
N LEU A 103 4.85 10.71 2.99
CA LEU A 103 6.20 10.80 3.54
C LEU A 103 7.24 10.14 2.63
N GLY A 104 6.92 8.97 2.06
CA GLY A 104 7.77 8.25 1.12
C GLY A 104 8.02 9.04 -0.17
N ALA A 105 6.97 9.61 -0.75
CA ALA A 105 7.06 10.43 -1.95
C ALA A 105 7.86 11.71 -1.71
N ALA A 106 7.57 12.43 -0.63
CA ALA A 106 8.31 13.63 -0.23
C ALA A 106 9.79 13.34 0.01
N PHE A 107 10.11 12.23 0.69
CA PHE A 107 11.48 11.78 0.92
C PHE A 107 12.19 11.47 -0.39
N ALA A 108 11.55 10.71 -1.28
CA ALA A 108 12.11 10.37 -2.59
C ALA A 108 12.39 11.64 -3.41
N HIS A 109 11.44 12.58 -3.47
CA HIS A 109 11.58 13.80 -4.24
C HIS A 109 12.64 14.73 -3.65
N GLN A 110 12.53 15.07 -2.35
CA GLN A 110 13.33 16.13 -1.74
C GLN A 110 14.75 15.69 -1.37
N PHE A 111 14.94 14.43 -0.98
CA PHE A 111 16.22 13.94 -0.47
C PHE A 111 16.96 13.00 -1.42
N LEU A 112 16.23 12.23 -2.24
CA LEU A 112 16.85 11.34 -3.24
C LEU A 112 16.87 11.94 -4.65
N GLY A 113 16.24 13.10 -4.86
CA GLY A 113 16.22 13.80 -6.14
C GLY A 113 15.37 13.11 -7.21
N ILE A 114 14.47 12.23 -6.81
CA ILE A 114 13.55 11.56 -7.73
C ILE A 114 12.56 12.58 -8.31
N GLN A 115 12.35 12.53 -9.62
CA GLN A 115 11.41 13.43 -10.32
C GLN A 115 10.25 12.65 -10.95
N GLU A 116 10.48 11.38 -11.27
CA GLU A 116 9.54 10.54 -12.00
C GLU A 116 9.09 9.36 -11.15
N SER A 117 7.81 9.05 -11.25
CA SER A 117 7.22 7.88 -10.64
C SER A 117 6.30 7.17 -11.62
N VAL A 118 6.14 5.86 -11.43
CA VAL A 118 5.16 5.06 -12.17
C VAL A 118 4.33 4.22 -11.19
N VAL A 119 3.05 4.07 -11.54
CA VAL A 119 2.08 3.27 -10.79
C VAL A 119 1.45 2.24 -11.72
N SER A 120 0.86 1.18 -11.19
CA SER A 120 0.12 0.20 -11.99
C SER A 120 -1.09 0.80 -12.69
N ASP A 121 -1.49 0.25 -13.82
CA ASP A 121 -2.74 0.57 -14.50
C ASP A 121 -3.67 -0.66 -14.50
N PRO A 122 -4.76 -0.65 -13.71
CA PRO A 122 -5.21 0.37 -12.77
C PRO A 122 -4.42 0.40 -11.45
N THR A 123 -4.65 1.43 -10.64
CA THR A 123 -4.14 1.58 -9.27
C THR A 123 -5.17 2.29 -8.39
N TRP A 124 -4.94 2.31 -7.09
CA TRP A 124 -5.72 3.15 -6.17
C TRP A 124 -5.53 4.64 -6.52
N GLY A 125 -6.64 5.35 -6.74
CA GLY A 125 -6.60 6.72 -7.27
C GLY A 125 -5.76 7.71 -6.45
N ASN A 126 -5.68 7.51 -5.13
CA ASN A 126 -4.90 8.39 -4.26
C ASN A 126 -3.38 8.30 -4.49
N HIS A 127 -2.84 7.18 -5.00
CA HIS A 127 -1.42 7.09 -5.35
C HIS A 127 -1.00 8.24 -6.28
N ILE A 128 -1.80 8.45 -7.35
CA ILE A 128 -1.53 9.49 -8.34
C ILE A 128 -1.65 10.89 -7.72
N ALA A 129 -2.69 11.11 -6.91
CA ALA A 129 -2.93 12.41 -6.28
C ALA A 129 -1.82 12.77 -5.28
N ILE A 130 -1.40 11.82 -4.44
CA ILE A 130 -0.35 12.01 -3.43
C ILE A 130 0.99 12.31 -4.12
N PHE A 131 1.41 11.50 -5.08
CA PHE A 131 2.70 11.67 -5.74
C PHE A 131 2.79 12.99 -6.51
N LYS A 132 1.70 13.39 -7.19
CA LYS A 132 1.63 14.71 -7.84
C LYS A 132 1.68 15.87 -6.85
N ALA A 133 1.02 15.73 -5.69
CA ALA A 133 1.05 16.78 -4.67
C ALA A 133 2.45 16.97 -4.09
N ASP A 134 3.27 15.94 -4.04
CA ASP A 134 4.67 15.99 -3.61
C ASP A 134 5.65 16.38 -4.76
N GLY A 135 5.15 16.71 -5.94
CA GLY A 135 5.95 17.24 -7.05
C GLY A 135 6.50 16.19 -8.02
N LEU A 136 6.13 14.93 -7.87
CA LEU A 136 6.53 13.87 -8.80
C LEU A 136 5.69 13.89 -10.08
N SER A 137 6.30 13.67 -11.23
CA SER A 137 5.56 13.26 -12.42
C SER A 137 5.12 11.81 -12.28
N VAL A 138 3.88 11.50 -12.70
CA VAL A 138 3.30 10.17 -12.50
C VAL A 138 2.91 9.56 -13.83
N GLY A 139 3.66 8.54 -14.23
CA GLY A 139 3.34 7.64 -15.34
C GLY A 139 2.61 6.38 -14.88
N LYS A 140 2.31 5.51 -15.82
CA LYS A 140 1.67 4.22 -15.56
C LYS A 140 2.42 3.10 -16.25
N TYR A 141 2.43 1.91 -15.64
CA TYR A 141 2.85 0.67 -16.28
C TYR A 141 1.67 -0.31 -16.40
N PRO A 142 1.61 -1.13 -17.48
CA PRO A 142 0.57 -2.14 -17.63
C PRO A 142 0.57 -3.12 -16.45
N TYR A 143 -0.61 -3.49 -15.97
CA TYR A 143 -0.76 -4.46 -14.88
C TYR A 143 -1.87 -5.46 -15.15
N LEU A 144 -3.04 -4.99 -15.57
CA LEU A 144 -4.21 -5.84 -15.78
C LEU A 144 -4.31 -6.26 -17.26
N SER A 145 -4.51 -7.56 -17.50
CA SER A 145 -4.76 -8.10 -18.85
C SER A 145 -6.01 -7.49 -19.49
N ALA A 146 -6.08 -7.51 -20.82
CA ALA A 146 -7.18 -6.91 -21.58
C ALA A 146 -8.55 -7.53 -21.25
N ASP A 147 -8.58 -8.82 -20.94
CA ASP A 147 -9.76 -9.56 -20.50
C ASP A 147 -10.04 -9.43 -18.99
N ARG A 148 -9.17 -8.73 -18.27
CA ARG A 148 -9.24 -8.46 -16.82
C ARG A 148 -9.22 -9.71 -15.92
N SER A 149 -8.68 -10.82 -16.42
CA SER A 149 -8.65 -12.08 -15.67
C SER A 149 -7.32 -12.37 -14.98
N ALA A 150 -6.24 -11.70 -15.38
CA ALA A 150 -4.89 -11.96 -14.89
C ALA A 150 -4.02 -10.69 -14.88
N VAL A 151 -2.86 -10.80 -14.27
CA VAL A 151 -1.80 -9.80 -14.43
C VAL A 151 -1.17 -9.96 -15.83
N ASP A 152 -1.04 -8.87 -16.59
CA ASP A 152 -0.25 -8.84 -17.82
C ASP A 152 1.24 -8.65 -17.46
N PHE A 153 1.83 -9.72 -16.92
CA PHE A 153 3.18 -9.68 -16.38
C PHE A 153 4.23 -9.36 -17.46
N ASP A 154 4.08 -9.90 -18.65
CA ASP A 154 5.01 -9.64 -19.77
C ASP A 154 5.02 -8.16 -20.15
N ALA A 155 3.84 -7.54 -20.25
CA ALA A 155 3.75 -6.12 -20.54
C ALA A 155 4.29 -5.26 -19.38
N MET A 156 4.02 -5.64 -18.13
CA MET A 156 4.57 -4.99 -16.94
C MET A 156 6.10 -5.00 -16.97
N ILE A 157 6.72 -6.15 -17.07
CA ILE A 157 8.18 -6.30 -17.08
C ILE A 157 8.82 -5.54 -18.24
N LYS A 158 8.23 -5.62 -19.42
CA LYS A 158 8.70 -4.87 -20.60
C LYS A 158 8.67 -3.35 -20.35
N ALA A 159 7.61 -2.86 -19.71
CA ALA A 159 7.51 -1.45 -19.35
C ALA A 159 8.56 -1.05 -18.30
N LEU A 160 8.77 -1.85 -17.26
CA LEU A 160 9.78 -1.56 -16.23
C LEU A 160 11.21 -1.55 -16.81
N LYS A 161 11.54 -2.46 -17.73
CA LYS A 161 12.87 -2.57 -18.37
C LYS A 161 13.27 -1.33 -19.18
N VAL A 162 12.32 -0.48 -19.60
CA VAL A 162 12.62 0.73 -20.40
C VAL A 162 12.58 2.01 -19.58
N LEU A 163 12.26 1.95 -18.29
CA LEU A 163 12.27 3.11 -17.41
C LEU A 163 13.69 3.68 -17.23
N PRO A 164 13.81 5.01 -17.11
CA PRO A 164 15.07 5.62 -16.75
C PRO A 164 15.48 5.26 -15.31
N PRO A 165 16.80 5.22 -15.02
CA PRO A 165 17.28 5.02 -13.65
C PRO A 165 16.68 6.04 -12.68
N LYS A 166 16.58 5.68 -11.40
CA LYS A 166 15.99 6.55 -10.35
C LYS A 166 14.52 6.90 -10.57
N THR A 167 13.79 6.13 -11.36
CA THR A 167 12.32 6.21 -11.37
C THR A 167 11.76 5.51 -10.14
N LEU A 168 10.86 6.18 -9.42
CA LEU A 168 10.13 5.53 -8.31
C LEU A 168 9.04 4.64 -8.89
N VAL A 169 9.06 3.36 -8.53
CA VAL A 169 8.06 2.37 -8.96
C VAL A 169 7.21 1.98 -7.77
N LEU A 170 5.92 2.33 -7.81
CA LEU A 170 4.96 1.87 -6.81
C LEU A 170 4.53 0.45 -7.14
N LEU A 171 4.72 -0.46 -6.21
CA LEU A 171 4.34 -1.86 -6.27
C LEU A 171 3.38 -2.19 -5.12
N HIS A 172 2.38 -3.04 -5.36
CA HIS A 172 1.52 -3.54 -4.30
C HIS A 172 2.08 -4.87 -3.80
N GLY A 173 2.40 -4.95 -2.50
CA GLY A 173 3.01 -6.13 -1.91
C GLY A 173 2.08 -7.33 -1.82
N CYS A 174 0.77 -7.08 -1.65
CA CYS A 174 -0.31 -8.07 -1.65
C CYS A 174 -1.66 -7.39 -1.83
N CYS A 175 -2.68 -8.15 -2.22
CA CYS A 175 -4.07 -7.68 -2.39
C CYS A 175 -4.13 -6.42 -3.24
N HIS A 176 -3.61 -6.48 -4.47
CA HIS A 176 -3.51 -5.33 -5.36
C HIS A 176 -4.83 -4.57 -5.49
N ASN A 177 -4.82 -3.29 -5.18
CA ASN A 177 -6.00 -2.43 -5.26
C ASN A 177 -6.02 -1.65 -6.58
N PRO A 178 -7.02 -1.84 -7.48
CA PRO A 178 -8.33 -2.44 -7.22
C PRO A 178 -8.53 -3.87 -7.76
N THR A 179 -7.52 -4.54 -8.34
CA THR A 179 -7.73 -5.75 -9.12
C THR A 179 -7.90 -7.02 -8.30
N GLY A 180 -7.29 -7.07 -7.10
CA GLY A 180 -7.19 -8.29 -6.28
C GLY A 180 -6.29 -9.37 -6.89
N LEU A 181 -5.54 -9.05 -7.95
CA LEU A 181 -4.60 -9.96 -8.63
C LEU A 181 -3.18 -9.65 -8.18
N ASP A 182 -2.48 -10.63 -7.67
CA ASP A 182 -1.13 -10.47 -7.13
C ASP A 182 -0.09 -11.22 -7.98
N LEU A 183 1.16 -10.79 -7.89
CA LEU A 183 2.29 -11.45 -8.52
C LEU A 183 2.64 -12.75 -7.78
N THR A 184 3.07 -13.75 -8.53
CA THR A 184 3.66 -14.97 -7.99
C THR A 184 5.05 -14.70 -7.39
N HIS A 185 5.58 -15.65 -6.62
CA HIS A 185 6.93 -15.54 -6.07
C HIS A 185 8.03 -15.47 -7.16
N GLU A 186 7.82 -16.15 -8.28
CA GLU A 186 8.71 -16.14 -9.43
C GLU A 186 8.70 -14.76 -10.10
N GLU A 187 7.52 -14.21 -10.34
CA GLU A 187 7.35 -12.86 -10.90
C GLU A 187 7.94 -11.78 -10.00
N TRP A 188 7.78 -11.90 -8.67
CA TRP A 188 8.44 -11.01 -7.73
C TRP A 188 9.97 -11.05 -7.81
N ARG A 189 10.57 -12.22 -8.04
CA ARG A 189 12.03 -12.34 -8.25
C ARG A 189 12.46 -11.60 -9.51
N GLU A 190 11.71 -11.75 -10.62
CA GLU A 190 12.04 -11.03 -11.86
C GLU A 190 11.86 -9.51 -11.69
N VAL A 191 10.79 -9.05 -11.03
CA VAL A 191 10.62 -7.62 -10.70
C VAL A 191 11.80 -7.11 -9.89
N ALA A 192 12.23 -7.82 -8.84
CA ALA A 192 13.36 -7.42 -8.01
C ALA A 192 14.66 -7.34 -8.83
N GLN A 193 14.89 -8.28 -9.74
CA GLN A 193 16.02 -8.26 -10.65
C GLN A 193 16.00 -7.03 -11.56
N VAL A 194 14.88 -6.74 -12.21
CA VAL A 194 14.71 -5.57 -13.08
C VAL A 194 14.89 -4.27 -12.32
N VAL A 195 14.34 -4.16 -11.11
CA VAL A 195 14.50 -3.00 -10.23
C VAL A 195 15.98 -2.75 -9.92
N ALA A 196 16.73 -3.81 -9.61
CA ALA A 196 18.17 -3.70 -9.32
C ALA A 196 18.99 -3.37 -10.58
N GLU A 197 18.76 -4.05 -11.71
CA GLU A 197 19.48 -3.83 -12.96
C GLU A 197 19.27 -2.44 -13.54
N LYS A 198 18.09 -1.86 -13.33
CA LYS A 198 17.70 -0.55 -13.87
C LYS A 198 17.92 0.61 -12.89
N ASP A 199 18.44 0.35 -11.70
CA ASP A 199 18.60 1.36 -10.63
C ASP A 199 17.27 2.10 -10.35
N LEU A 200 16.15 1.36 -10.25
CA LEU A 200 14.84 1.90 -9.93
C LEU A 200 14.67 1.98 -8.40
N LEU A 201 13.85 2.91 -7.94
CA LEU A 201 13.49 3.02 -6.53
C LEU A 201 12.14 2.32 -6.28
N PRO A 202 12.08 1.13 -5.67
CA PRO A 202 10.82 0.49 -5.36
C PRO A 202 10.17 1.12 -4.12
N LEU A 203 8.88 1.42 -4.20
CA LEU A 203 8.03 1.76 -3.06
C LEU A 203 6.93 0.71 -3.00
N ILE A 204 6.93 -0.09 -1.93
CA ILE A 204 6.00 -1.22 -1.79
C ILE A 204 4.87 -0.80 -0.85
N ASP A 205 3.64 -0.73 -1.37
CA ASP A 205 2.43 -0.53 -0.58
C ASP A 205 1.87 -1.88 -0.11
N MET A 206 1.65 -2.01 1.18
CA MET A 206 1.16 -3.24 1.83
C MET A 206 0.02 -2.93 2.81
N ALA A 207 -1.04 -2.29 2.33
CA ALA A 207 -2.19 -1.92 3.16
C ALA A 207 -2.94 -3.12 3.75
N TYR A 208 -2.86 -4.28 3.08
CA TYR A 208 -3.61 -5.48 3.42
C TYR A 208 -2.73 -6.64 3.90
N GLN A 209 -1.58 -6.34 4.47
CA GLN A 209 -0.70 -7.38 5.01
C GLN A 209 -1.43 -8.26 6.03
N GLY A 210 -1.38 -9.57 5.84
CA GLY A 210 -2.02 -10.57 6.71
C GLY A 210 -3.32 -11.17 6.17
N PHE A 211 -3.77 -10.71 4.98
CA PHE A 211 -4.95 -11.22 4.29
C PHE A 211 -4.59 -11.90 2.98
#